data_ea1e1cd6f813a7882154952ac5aea142
#
_entry.id   ea1e1cd6f813a7882154952ac5aea142
#
_cell.length_a   1.000
_cell.length_b   1.000
_cell.length_c   1.000
_cell.angle_alpha   90.00
_cell.angle_beta   90.00
_cell.angle_gamma   90.00
#
_symmetry.space_group_name_H-M   'P 1'
#
loop_
_entity.id
_entity.type
_entity.pdbx_description
1 polymer ?
#
loop_
_entity_poly.entity_id
_entity_poly.type
_entity_poly.pdbx_seq_one_letter_code
_entity_poly.pdbx_strand_id
1 'polypeptide(L)'
;CLVGSEMCIRDRKTGAEIETFLLRELNRELRLWDVLVDPARKIRIGNKLYFGDDDLLVAEVIDNTTSRGRTLRFLFDGSYEEFKETLFKLGETPLPKWVREKVEPEDAERYQTIFASKEGAVAAPTAGMHFSKHLFKRMEIKGIEKAFITLHVGLGNFRTVDVEDLSKHKMDSEQFFVDEPTAETVNKTKREGHKIVSIGTTVMRTLETAVSTGGMIKPMEGWTNKFIFAPYEFSVADAMVTNFQLPYSTQLMMVSAFGGYDLIMNAYKIAKEEGYRFGTYGDAMLIL
;
A
#
# COMPACT_ATOMS: atom_id res chain seq x y z
N CYS A 1 -3.15 -0.17 -6.94
CA CYS A 1 -3.98 -1.19 -6.29
C CYS A 1 -5.22 -0.56 -5.68
N LEU A 2 -6.32 -1.31 -5.63
CA LEU A 2 -7.49 -0.95 -4.83
C LEU A 2 -7.22 -1.27 -3.38
N VAL A 3 -7.56 -0.36 -2.48
CA VAL A 3 -7.32 -0.50 -1.04
C VAL A 3 -8.41 -1.37 -0.42
N GLY A 4 -8.05 -2.21 0.54
CA GLY A 4 -8.98 -3.06 1.29
C GLY A 4 -9.96 -2.26 2.15
N SER A 5 -10.76 -2.95 2.94
CA SER A 5 -11.77 -2.35 3.80
C SER A 5 -11.46 -2.57 5.27
N GLU A 6 -11.72 -1.58 6.08
CA GLU A 6 -11.83 -1.70 7.54
C GLU A 6 -13.31 -1.89 7.89
N MET A 7 -13.62 -2.80 8.79
CA MET A 7 -15.00 -3.08 9.19
C MET A 7 -15.13 -3.13 10.71
N CYS A 8 -16.11 -2.41 11.24
CA CYS A 8 -16.53 -2.56 12.62
C CYS A 8 -17.51 -3.71 12.77
N ILE A 9 -17.26 -4.61 13.71
CA ILE A 9 -18.05 -5.81 13.98
C ILE A 9 -18.39 -5.95 15.46
N ARG A 10 -19.41 -6.75 15.73
CA ARG A 10 -19.79 -7.14 17.09
C ARG A 10 -19.56 -8.61 17.33
N ASP A 11 -18.92 -8.96 18.44
CA ASP A 11 -18.93 -10.33 18.95
C ASP A 11 -20.27 -10.60 19.64
N ARG A 12 -21.06 -11.55 19.11
CA ARG A 12 -22.37 -11.90 19.69
C ARG A 12 -22.32 -12.39 21.14
N LYS A 13 -21.23 -13.01 21.57
CA LYS A 13 -21.11 -13.55 22.93
C LYS A 13 -20.90 -12.46 23.97
N THR A 14 -20.23 -11.38 23.62
CA THR A 14 -19.82 -10.34 24.58
C THR A 14 -20.39 -8.97 24.25
N GLY A 15 -20.97 -8.78 23.06
CA GLY A 15 -21.40 -7.46 22.56
C GLY A 15 -20.27 -6.48 22.33
N ALA A 16 -19.00 -6.95 22.40
CA ALA A 16 -17.84 -6.09 22.23
C ALA A 16 -17.72 -5.67 20.76
N GLU A 17 -17.47 -4.40 20.55
CA GLU A 17 -17.06 -3.89 19.24
C GLU A 17 -15.64 -4.36 18.93
N ILE A 18 -15.41 -4.79 17.70
CA ILE A 18 -14.15 -5.30 17.21
C ILE A 18 -13.91 -4.67 15.85
N GLU A 19 -12.76 -4.06 15.68
CA GLU A 19 -12.31 -3.60 14.36
C GLU A 19 -11.70 -4.80 13.61
N THR A 20 -12.10 -4.99 12.35
CA THR A 20 -11.52 -6.00 11.47
C THR A 20 -10.99 -5.33 10.22
N PHE A 21 -9.72 -5.52 9.96
CA PHE A 21 -9.03 -4.97 8.82
C PHE A 21 -8.71 -6.08 7.82
N LEU A 22 -9.31 -6.02 6.64
CA LEU A 22 -9.09 -7.00 5.58
C LEU A 22 -7.73 -6.80 4.93
N LEU A 23 -6.91 -7.84 4.89
CA LEU A 23 -5.56 -7.79 4.32
C LEU A 23 -5.53 -8.34 2.89
N ARG A 24 -5.96 -9.58 2.73
CA ARG A 24 -5.99 -10.26 1.44
C ARG A 24 -6.93 -11.44 1.44
N GLU A 25 -7.45 -11.75 0.26
CA GLU A 25 -8.16 -12.98 0.03
C GLU A 25 -7.18 -14.14 -0.13
N LEU A 26 -7.37 -15.21 0.66
CA LEU A 26 -6.56 -16.41 0.62
C LEU A 26 -7.14 -17.47 -0.31
N ASN A 27 -8.47 -17.58 -0.34
CA ASN A 27 -9.20 -18.53 -1.18
C ASN A 27 -10.59 -17.99 -1.51
N ARG A 28 -10.87 -17.84 -2.79
CA ARG A 28 -12.13 -17.30 -3.30
C ARG A 28 -13.31 -18.24 -3.08
N GLU A 29 -13.14 -19.53 -3.36
CA GLU A 29 -14.21 -20.52 -3.27
C GLU A 29 -14.66 -20.72 -1.83
N LEU A 30 -13.72 -20.77 -0.91
CA LEU A 30 -13.97 -20.92 0.52
C LEU A 30 -14.22 -19.59 1.24
N ARG A 31 -14.10 -18.46 0.54
CA ARG A 31 -14.20 -17.09 1.08
C ARG A 31 -13.31 -16.89 2.29
N LEU A 32 -12.06 -17.37 2.18
CA LEU A 32 -11.05 -17.23 3.22
C LEU A 32 -10.29 -15.92 3.07
N TRP A 33 -10.18 -15.19 4.16
CA TRP A 33 -9.47 -13.92 4.21
C TRP A 33 -8.49 -13.87 5.36
N ASP A 34 -7.30 -13.35 5.09
CA ASP A 34 -6.37 -12.94 6.13
C ASP A 34 -6.74 -11.53 6.59
N VAL A 35 -6.87 -11.35 7.91
CA VAL A 35 -7.36 -10.11 8.51
C VAL A 35 -6.56 -9.77 9.78
N LEU A 36 -6.59 -8.50 10.17
CA LEU A 36 -6.28 -8.10 11.54
C LEU A 36 -7.56 -7.84 12.32
N VAL A 37 -7.50 -8.11 13.61
CA VAL A 37 -8.60 -7.82 14.53
C VAL A 37 -8.10 -7.05 15.75
N ASP A 38 -8.90 -6.10 16.23
CA ASP A 38 -8.64 -5.35 17.46
C ASP A 38 -9.93 -5.16 18.28
N PRO A 39 -9.95 -5.58 19.55
CA PRO A 39 -8.90 -6.23 20.35
C PRO A 39 -8.77 -7.74 20.09
N ALA A 40 -7.59 -8.17 19.67
CA ALA A 40 -7.33 -9.58 19.29
C ALA A 40 -7.43 -10.59 20.45
N ARG A 41 -7.26 -10.15 21.70
CA ARG A 41 -7.23 -11.04 22.88
C ARG A 41 -8.53 -11.83 23.09
N LYS A 42 -9.65 -11.28 22.62
CA LYS A 42 -10.98 -11.86 22.76
C LYS A 42 -11.35 -12.79 21.61
N ILE A 43 -10.62 -12.72 20.50
CA ILE A 43 -10.95 -13.43 19.26
C ILE A 43 -10.13 -14.71 19.16
N ARG A 44 -10.83 -15.85 19.27
CA ARG A 44 -10.25 -17.21 19.23
C ARG A 44 -10.81 -18.00 18.06
N ILE A 45 -10.10 -19.03 17.65
CA ILE A 45 -10.57 -20.01 16.66
C ILE A 45 -11.94 -20.54 17.07
N GLY A 46 -12.86 -20.61 16.11
CA GLY A 46 -14.25 -21.02 16.28
C GLY A 46 -15.19 -19.89 16.74
N ASN A 47 -14.69 -18.67 17.03
CA ASN A 47 -15.57 -17.53 17.25
C ASN A 47 -16.26 -17.14 15.94
N LYS A 48 -17.51 -16.67 16.04
CA LYS A 48 -18.23 -16.06 14.94
C LYS A 48 -18.29 -14.55 15.14
N LEU A 49 -17.99 -13.82 14.10
CA LEU A 49 -18.00 -12.38 14.01
C LEU A 49 -19.16 -11.95 13.12
N TYR A 50 -19.88 -10.93 13.52
CA TYR A 50 -21.12 -10.49 12.90
C TYR A 50 -20.97 -9.04 12.43
N PHE A 51 -21.22 -8.80 11.15
CA PHE A 51 -20.98 -7.53 10.48
C PHE A 51 -22.30 -6.91 10.01
N GLY A 52 -22.39 -5.60 10.20
CA GLY A 52 -23.55 -4.81 9.81
C GLY A 52 -24.76 -5.00 10.72
N ASP A 53 -25.80 -4.25 10.45
CA ASP A 53 -27.09 -4.39 11.12
C ASP A 53 -27.74 -5.72 10.68
N ASP A 54 -28.48 -6.35 11.58
CA ASP A 54 -29.17 -7.63 11.34
C ASP A 54 -28.27 -8.81 10.91
N ASP A 55 -26.95 -8.77 11.27
CA ASP A 55 -25.98 -9.82 10.95
C ASP A 55 -25.87 -10.06 9.43
N LEU A 56 -25.87 -9.00 8.65
CA LEU A 56 -25.86 -9.04 7.18
C LEU A 56 -24.73 -9.90 6.61
N LEU A 57 -23.58 -9.96 7.32
CA LEU A 57 -22.47 -10.82 6.98
C LEU A 57 -21.91 -11.47 8.25
N VAL A 58 -21.57 -12.76 8.17
CA VAL A 58 -21.02 -13.52 9.28
C VAL A 58 -19.69 -14.14 8.87
N ALA A 59 -18.71 -14.14 9.75
CA ALA A 59 -17.47 -14.88 9.53
C ALA A 59 -17.10 -15.75 10.73
N GLU A 60 -16.44 -16.85 10.47
CA GLU A 60 -15.87 -17.76 11.47
C GLU A 60 -14.35 -17.62 11.49
N VAL A 61 -13.79 -17.50 12.68
CA VAL A 61 -12.34 -17.50 12.88
C VAL A 61 -11.82 -18.92 12.74
N ILE A 62 -10.99 -19.17 11.72
CA ILE A 62 -10.47 -20.51 11.43
C ILE A 62 -9.06 -20.68 11.96
N ASP A 63 -8.24 -19.62 11.93
CA ASP A 63 -6.83 -19.70 12.33
C ASP A 63 -6.32 -18.37 12.92
N ASN A 64 -5.22 -18.46 13.66
CA ASN A 64 -4.45 -17.34 14.19
C ASN A 64 -3.12 -17.24 13.44
N THR A 65 -2.94 -16.20 12.63
CA THR A 65 -1.73 -16.05 11.81
C THR A 65 -0.62 -15.29 12.52
N THR A 66 -0.97 -14.27 13.31
CA THR A 66 -0.04 -13.46 14.13
C THR A 66 -0.72 -13.07 15.44
N SER A 67 -0.05 -12.27 16.27
CA SER A 67 -0.63 -11.76 17.53
C SER A 67 -1.97 -11.04 17.35
N ARG A 68 -2.16 -10.36 16.21
CA ARG A 68 -3.43 -9.68 15.84
C ARG A 68 -4.05 -10.26 14.56
N GLY A 69 -3.34 -11.13 13.85
CA GLY A 69 -3.80 -11.75 12.61
C GLY A 69 -4.74 -12.91 12.84
N ARG A 70 -5.76 -13.00 12.01
CA ARG A 70 -6.74 -14.10 11.97
C ARG A 70 -7.00 -14.49 10.52
N THR A 71 -7.33 -15.76 10.31
CA THR A 71 -7.97 -16.20 9.08
C THR A 71 -9.47 -16.30 9.33
N LEU A 72 -10.24 -15.55 8.57
CA LEU A 72 -11.71 -15.60 8.60
C LEU A 72 -12.24 -16.39 7.41
N ARG A 73 -13.26 -17.21 7.66
CA ARG A 73 -14.11 -17.80 6.65
C ARG A 73 -15.47 -17.08 6.68
N PHE A 74 -15.79 -16.34 5.62
CA PHE A 74 -17.07 -15.70 5.50
C PHE A 74 -18.16 -16.72 5.16
N LEU A 75 -19.22 -16.72 5.94
CA LEU A 75 -20.41 -17.55 5.76
C LEU A 75 -21.47 -16.70 5.07
N PHE A 76 -21.71 -16.95 3.79
CA PHE A 76 -22.61 -16.17 2.98
C PHE A 76 -23.33 -17.07 1.97
N ASP A 77 -24.65 -17.02 1.97
CA ASP A 77 -25.50 -17.76 1.02
C ASP A 77 -25.77 -16.88 -0.20
N GLY A 78 -25.00 -17.06 -1.26
CA GLY A 78 -25.09 -16.28 -2.47
C GLY A 78 -23.85 -16.42 -3.36
N SER A 79 -23.88 -15.77 -4.50
CA SER A 79 -22.76 -15.71 -5.42
C SER A 79 -21.55 -14.99 -4.81
N TYR A 80 -20.40 -15.16 -5.43
CA TYR A 80 -19.19 -14.44 -4.99
C TYR A 80 -19.33 -12.92 -5.23
N GLU A 81 -20.00 -12.54 -6.28
CA GLU A 81 -20.27 -11.16 -6.66
C GLU A 81 -21.15 -10.46 -5.59
N GLU A 82 -22.24 -11.09 -5.17
CA GLU A 82 -23.10 -10.60 -4.09
C GLU A 82 -22.36 -10.52 -2.75
N PHE A 83 -21.51 -11.50 -2.46
CA PHE A 83 -20.62 -11.48 -1.29
C PHE A 83 -19.70 -10.25 -1.32
N LYS A 84 -19.04 -9.99 -2.45
CA LYS A 84 -18.12 -8.85 -2.61
C LYS A 84 -18.85 -7.52 -2.49
N GLU A 85 -20.03 -7.39 -3.08
CA GLU A 85 -20.86 -6.19 -2.96
C GLU A 85 -21.25 -5.93 -1.50
N THR A 86 -21.65 -6.98 -0.78
CA THR A 86 -21.98 -6.89 0.66
C THR A 86 -20.75 -6.49 1.48
N LEU A 87 -19.59 -7.09 1.19
CA LEU A 87 -18.32 -6.78 1.84
C LEU A 87 -17.93 -5.32 1.65
N PHE A 88 -18.03 -4.80 0.43
CA PHE A 88 -17.71 -3.40 0.12
C PHE A 88 -18.75 -2.43 0.72
N LYS A 89 -20.02 -2.81 0.78
CA LYS A 89 -21.07 -1.98 1.41
C LYS A 89 -20.86 -1.81 2.90
N LEU A 90 -20.33 -2.83 3.58
CA LEU A 90 -20.05 -2.82 5.02
C LEU A 90 -18.70 -2.24 5.37
N GLY A 91 -17.79 -2.20 4.40
CA GLY A 91 -16.41 -1.77 4.61
C GLY A 91 -16.25 -0.26 4.52
N GLU A 92 -15.36 0.27 5.34
CA GLU A 92 -14.93 1.66 5.29
C GLU A 92 -13.53 1.77 4.69
N THR A 93 -13.18 2.93 4.17
CA THR A 93 -11.84 3.20 3.66
C THR A 93 -10.82 3.17 4.78
N PRO A 94 -9.75 2.37 4.70
CA PRO A 94 -8.79 2.17 5.79
C PRO A 94 -7.81 3.34 5.87
N LEU A 95 -8.30 4.51 6.26
CA LEU A 95 -7.46 5.67 6.50
C LEU A 95 -6.69 5.52 7.81
N PRO A 96 -5.39 5.86 7.83
CA PRO A 96 -4.66 5.92 9.08
C PRO A 96 -5.33 6.88 10.08
N LYS A 97 -5.49 6.46 11.34
CA LYS A 97 -6.18 7.25 12.40
C LYS A 97 -5.59 8.64 12.61
N TRP A 98 -4.30 8.86 12.32
CA TRP A 98 -3.67 10.20 12.39
C TRP A 98 -4.09 11.16 11.27
N VAL A 99 -4.74 10.66 10.21
CA VAL A 99 -5.25 11.51 9.13
C VAL A 99 -6.55 12.17 9.56
N ARG A 100 -7.44 11.39 10.12
CA ARG A 100 -8.70 11.83 10.74
C ARG A 100 -9.29 10.73 11.62
N GLU A 101 -10.06 11.12 12.63
CA GLU A 101 -10.72 10.16 13.53
C GLU A 101 -11.90 9.45 12.90
N LYS A 102 -12.56 10.08 11.91
CA LYS A 102 -13.72 9.53 11.22
C LYS A 102 -13.54 9.61 9.71
N VAL A 103 -13.77 8.49 9.04
CA VAL A 103 -13.76 8.37 7.59
C VAL A 103 -15.02 9.04 7.01
N GLU A 104 -14.85 9.82 5.95
CA GLU A 104 -15.95 10.41 5.19
C GLU A 104 -16.23 9.60 3.93
N PRO A 105 -17.48 9.61 3.41
CA PRO A 105 -17.82 8.85 2.20
C PRO A 105 -16.94 9.17 0.99
N GLU A 106 -16.50 10.41 0.87
CA GLU A 106 -15.63 10.89 -0.20
C GLU A 106 -14.23 10.29 -0.14
N ASP A 107 -13.81 9.76 1.01
CA ASP A 107 -12.49 9.11 1.15
C ASP A 107 -12.41 7.82 0.34
N ALA A 108 -13.50 7.15 0.09
CA ALA A 108 -13.54 5.96 -0.75
C ALA A 108 -13.00 6.26 -2.18
N GLU A 109 -13.29 7.45 -2.71
CA GLU A 109 -12.78 7.89 -4.00
C GLU A 109 -11.42 8.61 -3.85
N ARG A 110 -11.26 9.45 -2.83
CA ARG A 110 -10.05 10.26 -2.62
C ARG A 110 -8.83 9.45 -2.23
N TYR A 111 -9.02 8.33 -1.50
CA TYR A 111 -7.92 7.44 -1.08
C TYR A 111 -7.66 6.35 -2.13
N GLN A 112 -7.79 6.71 -3.41
CA GLN A 112 -7.46 5.87 -4.56
C GLN A 112 -6.74 6.69 -5.63
N THR A 113 -5.90 6.01 -6.41
CA THR A 113 -5.36 6.62 -7.62
C THR A 113 -6.37 6.48 -8.77
N ILE A 114 -6.34 7.41 -9.73
CA ILE A 114 -7.20 7.36 -10.92
C ILE A 114 -6.91 6.16 -11.84
N PHE A 115 -5.84 5.43 -11.59
CA PHE A 115 -5.39 4.23 -12.33
C PHE A 115 -5.42 2.96 -11.48
N ALA A 116 -6.06 2.98 -10.31
CA ALA A 116 -6.26 1.78 -9.50
C ALA A 116 -7.11 0.76 -10.26
N SER A 117 -6.66 -0.49 -10.36
CA SER A 117 -7.32 -1.53 -11.15
C SER A 117 -7.27 -2.93 -10.54
N LYS A 118 -6.36 -3.20 -9.61
CA LYS A 118 -6.20 -4.52 -8.97
C LYS A 118 -6.39 -4.40 -7.47
N GLU A 119 -7.27 -5.22 -6.90
CA GLU A 119 -7.50 -5.30 -5.46
C GLU A 119 -6.35 -6.02 -4.75
N GLY A 120 -6.15 -5.75 -3.45
CA GLY A 120 -5.22 -6.49 -2.60
C GLY A 120 -4.20 -5.64 -1.83
N ALA A 121 -4.29 -4.31 -1.88
CA ALA A 121 -3.48 -3.43 -1.05
C ALA A 121 -4.25 -2.98 0.20
N VAL A 122 -3.53 -2.72 1.30
CA VAL A 122 -4.06 -2.12 2.52
C VAL A 122 -3.81 -0.61 2.60
N ALA A 123 -3.01 -0.07 1.69
CA ALA A 123 -2.73 1.36 1.59
C ALA A 123 -2.66 1.81 0.13
N ALA A 124 -3.15 3.01 -0.14
CA ALA A 124 -3.03 3.63 -1.45
C ALA A 124 -1.58 4.09 -1.72
N PRO A 125 -1.11 4.05 -2.99
CA PRO A 125 0.17 4.64 -3.39
C PRO A 125 0.03 6.17 -3.44
N THR A 126 0.22 6.82 -2.29
CA THR A 126 -0.12 8.23 -2.06
C THR A 126 0.53 9.20 -3.03
N ALA A 127 1.76 8.95 -3.46
CA ALA A 127 2.41 9.75 -4.50
C ALA A 127 1.64 9.75 -5.83
N GLY A 128 1.00 8.62 -6.17
CA GLY A 128 0.15 8.49 -7.36
C GLY A 128 -1.14 9.30 -7.28
N MET A 129 -1.63 9.60 -6.07
CA MET A 129 -2.86 10.38 -5.87
C MET A 129 -2.72 11.85 -6.31
N HIS A 130 -1.48 12.36 -6.43
CA HIS A 130 -1.22 13.69 -6.98
C HIS A 130 -1.43 13.79 -8.50
N PHE A 131 -1.61 12.66 -9.19
CA PHE A 131 -1.77 12.61 -10.65
C PHE A 131 -3.24 12.59 -11.04
N SER A 132 -3.73 13.70 -11.54
CA SER A 132 -5.09 13.82 -12.07
C SER A 132 -5.17 13.42 -13.56
N LYS A 133 -6.39 13.15 -14.05
CA LYS A 133 -6.64 12.95 -15.49
C LYS A 133 -6.13 14.13 -16.35
N HIS A 134 -6.29 15.35 -15.83
CA HIS A 134 -5.78 16.56 -16.50
C HIS A 134 -4.24 16.56 -16.57
N LEU A 135 -3.54 16.21 -15.49
CA LEU A 135 -2.09 16.12 -15.51
C LEU A 135 -1.62 15.04 -16.50
N PHE A 136 -2.25 13.86 -16.50
CA PHE A 136 -1.94 12.81 -17.47
C PHE A 136 -2.10 13.27 -18.91
N LYS A 137 -3.14 14.04 -19.21
CA LYS A 137 -3.34 14.61 -20.56
C LYS A 137 -2.24 15.60 -20.94
N ARG A 138 -1.79 16.42 -20.00
CA ARG A 138 -0.67 17.35 -20.23
C ARG A 138 0.66 16.61 -20.45
N MET A 139 0.90 15.53 -19.73
CA MET A 139 2.08 14.68 -19.92
C MET A 139 2.06 14.04 -21.32
N GLU A 140 0.92 13.52 -21.74
CA GLU A 140 0.74 12.94 -23.08
C GLU A 140 1.03 13.95 -24.20
N ILE A 141 0.50 15.19 -24.09
CA ILE A 141 0.77 16.27 -25.05
C ILE A 141 2.27 16.61 -25.12
N LYS A 142 3.00 16.42 -24.02
CA LYS A 142 4.46 16.64 -23.98
C LYS A 142 5.28 15.41 -24.39
N GLY A 143 4.63 14.33 -24.81
CA GLY A 143 5.30 13.09 -25.20
C GLY A 143 5.91 12.31 -24.04
N ILE A 144 5.44 12.52 -22.80
CA ILE A 144 5.90 11.76 -21.62
C ILE A 144 5.14 10.43 -21.57
N GLU A 145 5.87 9.34 -21.74
CA GLU A 145 5.32 7.99 -21.64
C GLU A 145 5.00 7.62 -20.18
N LYS A 146 4.02 6.75 -20.01
CA LYS A 146 3.58 6.24 -18.69
C LYS A 146 3.62 4.73 -18.70
N ALA A 147 4.14 4.14 -17.65
CA ALA A 147 4.10 2.70 -17.40
C ALA A 147 3.61 2.44 -15.97
N PHE A 148 2.98 1.30 -15.75
CA PHE A 148 2.35 0.99 -14.47
C PHE A 148 2.85 -0.33 -13.93
N ILE A 149 3.11 -0.37 -12.64
CA ILE A 149 3.37 -1.59 -11.88
C ILE A 149 2.22 -1.84 -10.91
N THR A 150 2.08 -3.06 -10.45
CA THR A 150 1.23 -3.39 -9.31
C THR A 150 2.10 -3.81 -8.14
N LEU A 151 1.85 -3.24 -6.97
CA LEU A 151 2.39 -3.71 -5.71
C LEU A 151 1.28 -3.66 -4.67
N HIS A 152 1.01 -4.80 -4.03
CA HIS A 152 0.03 -4.91 -2.96
C HIS A 152 0.70 -4.53 -1.63
N VAL A 153 0.56 -3.25 -1.28
CA VAL A 153 1.14 -2.70 -0.05
C VAL A 153 0.52 -3.39 1.16
N GLY A 154 1.38 -3.94 2.01
CA GLY A 154 0.99 -4.58 3.27
C GLY A 154 1.09 -3.65 4.48
N LEU A 155 0.77 -4.21 5.65
CA LEU A 155 0.81 -3.48 6.93
C LEU A 155 2.19 -3.04 7.37
N GLY A 156 3.24 -3.69 6.88
CA GLY A 156 4.63 -3.32 7.15
C GLY A 156 4.94 -1.87 6.79
N ASN A 157 4.17 -1.32 5.84
CA ASN A 157 4.28 0.08 5.44
C ASN A 157 3.95 1.09 6.56
N PHE A 158 3.20 0.67 7.56
CA PHE A 158 2.81 1.49 8.71
C PHE A 158 3.65 1.24 9.97
N ARG A 159 4.59 0.28 9.91
CA ARG A 159 5.48 -0.01 11.03
C ARG A 159 6.66 0.95 11.03
N THR A 160 6.97 1.46 12.21
CA THR A 160 8.19 2.21 12.46
C THR A 160 9.39 1.27 12.53
N VAL A 161 10.54 1.76 12.11
CA VAL A 161 11.81 1.08 12.33
C VAL A 161 12.26 1.40 13.75
N ASP A 162 12.30 0.39 14.61
CA ASP A 162 12.60 0.46 16.03
C ASP A 162 13.91 -0.24 16.43
N VAL A 163 14.77 -0.50 15.44
CA VAL A 163 16.08 -1.14 15.62
C VAL A 163 17.20 -0.11 15.42
N GLU A 164 18.26 -0.18 16.24
CA GLU A 164 19.46 0.64 16.06
C GLU A 164 20.28 0.21 14.85
N ASP A 165 20.38 -1.09 14.61
CA ASP A 165 21.04 -1.69 13.46
C ASP A 165 20.02 -2.01 12.37
N LEU A 166 19.99 -1.19 11.32
CA LEU A 166 19.01 -1.29 10.23
C LEU A 166 19.06 -2.64 9.52
N SER A 167 20.20 -3.34 9.52
CA SER A 167 20.32 -4.69 8.93
C SER A 167 19.43 -5.74 9.64
N LYS A 168 19.03 -5.46 10.87
CA LYS A 168 18.14 -6.34 11.66
C LYS A 168 16.65 -6.07 11.44
N HIS A 169 16.31 -4.96 10.77
CA HIS A 169 14.92 -4.68 10.43
C HIS A 169 14.41 -5.67 9.39
N LYS A 170 13.24 -6.27 9.64
CA LYS A 170 12.60 -7.21 8.72
C LYS A 170 11.42 -6.53 8.04
N MET A 171 11.54 -6.34 6.74
CA MET A 171 10.41 -5.92 5.90
C MET A 171 9.42 -7.07 5.74
N ASP A 172 8.12 -6.75 5.79
CA ASP A 172 7.09 -7.68 5.35
C ASP A 172 7.20 -7.92 3.85
N SER A 173 6.89 -9.14 3.40
CA SER A 173 6.84 -9.47 1.98
C SER A 173 5.56 -8.93 1.36
N GLU A 174 5.68 -8.26 0.21
CA GLU A 174 4.58 -7.70 -0.55
C GLU A 174 4.61 -8.23 -1.98
N GLN A 175 3.44 -8.62 -2.48
CA GLN A 175 3.31 -9.13 -3.84
C GLN A 175 3.39 -8.00 -4.86
N PHE A 176 4.13 -8.21 -5.95
CA PHE A 176 4.25 -7.24 -7.02
C PHE A 176 4.17 -7.90 -8.40
N PHE A 177 3.82 -7.06 -9.40
CA PHE A 177 3.72 -7.46 -10.79
C PHE A 177 4.30 -6.36 -11.68
N VAL A 178 5.21 -6.75 -12.57
CA VAL A 178 5.72 -5.95 -13.67
C VAL A 178 5.42 -6.71 -14.95
N ASP A 179 4.56 -6.19 -15.79
CA ASP A 179 4.24 -6.81 -17.07
C ASP A 179 5.28 -6.51 -18.14
N GLU A 180 5.21 -7.24 -19.26
CA GLU A 180 6.16 -7.10 -20.36
C GLU A 180 6.13 -5.70 -21.00
N PRO A 181 4.96 -5.08 -21.30
CA PRO A 181 4.91 -3.73 -21.84
C PRO A 181 5.57 -2.68 -20.93
N THR A 182 5.40 -2.79 -19.62
CA THR A 182 6.05 -1.91 -18.64
C THR A 182 7.56 -2.11 -18.64
N ALA A 183 8.02 -3.36 -18.61
CA ALA A 183 9.45 -3.67 -18.64
C ALA A 183 10.09 -3.17 -19.95
N GLU A 184 9.43 -3.35 -21.07
CA GLU A 184 9.89 -2.88 -22.39
C GLU A 184 9.99 -1.36 -22.43
N THR A 185 8.96 -0.63 -21.98
CA THR A 185 8.93 0.84 -21.91
C THR A 185 10.09 1.39 -21.07
N VAL A 186 10.28 0.85 -19.87
CA VAL A 186 11.37 1.29 -18.97
C VAL A 186 12.74 0.99 -19.58
N ASN A 187 12.92 -0.20 -20.13
CA ASN A 187 14.19 -0.61 -20.76
C ASN A 187 14.51 0.19 -22.02
N LYS A 188 13.50 0.49 -22.84
CA LYS A 188 13.64 1.35 -24.03
C LYS A 188 14.09 2.75 -23.59
N THR A 189 13.38 3.36 -22.64
CA THR A 189 13.70 4.69 -22.10
C THR A 189 15.16 4.76 -21.63
N LYS A 190 15.61 3.73 -20.92
CA LYS A 190 16.99 3.64 -20.45
C LYS A 190 18.01 3.51 -21.59
N ARG A 191 17.74 2.66 -22.60
CA ARG A 191 18.63 2.51 -23.78
C ARG A 191 18.74 3.77 -24.59
N GLU A 192 17.67 4.56 -24.66
CA GLU A 192 17.63 5.84 -25.38
C GLU A 192 18.25 7.02 -24.58
N GLY A 193 18.68 6.78 -23.35
CA GLY A 193 19.29 7.78 -22.48
C GLY A 193 18.30 8.81 -21.94
N HIS A 194 17.01 8.48 -21.94
CA HIS A 194 15.98 9.33 -21.35
C HIS A 194 15.82 9.07 -19.84
N LYS A 195 15.17 10.00 -19.15
CA LYS A 195 14.97 9.94 -17.70
C LYS A 195 13.79 9.06 -17.32
N ILE A 196 14.01 8.23 -16.31
CA ILE A 196 12.98 7.41 -15.67
C ILE A 196 12.64 8.04 -14.31
N VAL A 197 11.36 8.41 -14.15
CA VAL A 197 10.83 9.02 -12.92
C VAL A 197 9.96 8.02 -12.18
N SER A 198 10.39 7.60 -11.00
CA SER A 198 9.59 6.74 -10.11
C SER A 198 8.53 7.58 -9.38
N ILE A 199 7.26 7.17 -9.50
CA ILE A 199 6.16 7.81 -8.78
C ILE A 199 5.81 6.96 -7.56
N GLY A 200 6.43 7.31 -6.43
CA GLY A 200 6.27 6.63 -5.15
C GLY A 200 7.37 5.66 -4.80
N THR A 201 7.56 5.48 -3.50
CA THR A 201 8.53 4.52 -2.92
C THR A 201 8.20 3.08 -3.28
N THR A 202 6.92 2.75 -3.48
CA THR A 202 6.46 1.43 -3.93
C THR A 202 6.97 1.09 -5.34
N VAL A 203 6.92 2.05 -6.26
CA VAL A 203 7.47 1.89 -7.61
C VAL A 203 8.98 1.71 -7.55
N MET A 204 9.68 2.57 -6.80
CA MET A 204 11.13 2.45 -6.63
C MET A 204 11.52 1.06 -6.15
N ARG A 205 10.88 0.56 -5.09
CA ARG A 205 11.17 -0.77 -4.52
C ARG A 205 10.88 -1.90 -5.52
N THR A 206 9.81 -1.78 -6.30
CA THR A 206 9.49 -2.76 -7.36
C THR A 206 10.54 -2.77 -8.46
N LEU A 207 10.93 -1.61 -8.97
CA LEU A 207 11.96 -1.49 -10.00
C LEU A 207 13.30 -2.08 -9.54
N GLU A 208 13.73 -1.74 -8.33
CA GLU A 208 14.97 -2.25 -7.73
C GLU A 208 14.89 -3.74 -7.34
N THR A 209 13.70 -4.34 -7.31
CA THR A 209 13.51 -5.78 -7.15
C THR A 209 13.55 -6.50 -8.50
N ALA A 210 12.94 -5.91 -9.54
CA ALA A 210 12.83 -6.50 -10.86
C ALA A 210 14.09 -6.31 -11.74
N VAL A 211 15.05 -5.49 -11.29
CA VAL A 211 16.26 -5.19 -12.03
C VAL A 211 17.21 -6.39 -12.09
N SER A 212 17.74 -6.66 -13.27
CA SER A 212 18.79 -7.65 -13.50
C SER A 212 20.20 -7.05 -13.31
N THR A 213 21.21 -7.91 -13.24
CA THR A 213 22.63 -7.50 -13.17
C THR A 213 23.07 -6.58 -14.31
N GLY A 214 22.40 -6.60 -15.45
CA GLY A 214 22.62 -5.68 -16.56
C GLY A 214 21.89 -4.33 -16.46
N GLY A 215 21.23 -4.05 -15.34
CA GLY A 215 20.51 -2.79 -15.09
C GLY A 215 19.21 -2.65 -15.86
N MET A 216 18.72 -3.71 -16.50
CA MET A 216 17.43 -3.77 -17.18
C MET A 216 16.40 -4.47 -16.29
N ILE A 217 15.16 -4.03 -16.30
CA ILE A 217 14.09 -4.71 -15.57
C ILE A 217 13.53 -5.87 -16.42
N LYS A 218 13.01 -6.89 -15.74
CA LYS A 218 12.35 -8.04 -16.37
C LYS A 218 10.87 -8.04 -16.02
N PRO A 219 10.01 -8.53 -16.96
CA PRO A 219 8.65 -8.90 -16.59
C PRO A 219 8.73 -9.91 -15.44
N MET A 220 8.02 -9.63 -14.36
CA MET A 220 8.14 -10.42 -13.13
C MET A 220 6.89 -10.32 -12.29
N GLU A 221 6.44 -11.47 -11.82
CA GLU A 221 5.51 -11.60 -10.71
C GLU A 221 6.23 -12.25 -9.54
N GLY A 222 6.06 -11.72 -8.34
CA GLY A 222 6.74 -12.26 -7.17
C GLY A 222 6.46 -11.50 -5.89
N TRP A 223 7.32 -11.73 -4.94
CA TRP A 223 7.26 -11.11 -3.62
C TRP A 223 8.53 -10.33 -3.36
N THR A 224 8.40 -9.14 -2.77
CA THR A 224 9.54 -8.31 -2.36
C THR A 224 9.47 -8.00 -0.87
N ASN A 225 10.57 -8.21 -0.19
CA ASN A 225 10.85 -7.72 1.16
C ASN A 225 12.06 -6.78 1.16
N LYS A 226 12.36 -6.20 0.00
CA LYS A 226 13.53 -5.34 -0.16
C LYS A 226 13.43 -4.12 0.75
N PHE A 227 14.39 -3.97 1.65
CA PHE A 227 14.59 -2.80 2.49
C PHE A 227 15.74 -1.97 1.92
N ILE A 228 15.44 -0.74 1.52
CA ILE A 228 16.40 0.18 0.90
C ILE A 228 16.73 1.28 1.89
N PHE A 229 17.99 1.41 2.26
CA PHE A 229 18.57 2.46 3.11
C PHE A 229 20.01 2.70 2.71
N ALA A 230 20.58 3.84 3.10
CA ALA A 230 21.96 4.20 2.75
C ALA A 230 23.01 3.32 3.45
N PRO A 231 24.13 2.96 2.76
CA PRO A 231 24.40 3.28 1.36
C PRO A 231 23.68 2.32 0.40
N TYR A 232 23.06 2.85 -0.67
CA TYR A 232 22.38 2.06 -1.71
C TYR A 232 22.58 2.70 -3.08
N GLU A 233 22.95 1.91 -4.08
CA GLU A 233 23.07 2.35 -5.47
C GLU A 233 21.82 1.99 -6.25
N PHE A 234 21.08 3.00 -6.66
CA PHE A 234 19.86 2.82 -7.46
C PHE A 234 20.21 2.53 -8.91
N SER A 235 19.53 1.55 -9.48
CA SER A 235 19.88 1.00 -10.79
C SER A 235 18.97 1.46 -11.92
N VAL A 236 17.74 1.91 -11.63
CA VAL A 236 16.72 2.12 -12.64
C VAL A 236 16.26 3.55 -12.74
N ALA A 237 15.74 4.13 -11.67
CA ALA A 237 15.14 5.46 -11.72
C ALA A 237 16.16 6.58 -11.53
N ASP A 238 16.01 7.65 -12.30
CA ASP A 238 16.85 8.86 -12.26
C ASP A 238 16.27 9.95 -11.36
N ALA A 239 14.96 9.89 -11.11
CA ALA A 239 14.24 10.84 -10.28
C ALA A 239 13.07 10.14 -9.56
N MET A 240 12.58 10.76 -8.48
CA MET A 240 11.49 10.23 -7.69
C MET A 240 10.51 11.33 -7.30
N VAL A 241 9.20 11.03 -7.44
CA VAL A 241 8.13 11.80 -6.79
C VAL A 241 7.65 11.00 -5.60
N THR A 242 7.58 11.61 -4.43
CA THR A 242 7.12 10.96 -3.19
C THR A 242 6.44 11.98 -2.28
N ASN A 243 5.51 11.52 -1.42
CA ASN A 243 5.01 12.37 -0.35
C ASN A 243 6.12 12.62 0.69
N PHE A 244 5.99 13.68 1.48
CA PHE A 244 6.80 13.82 2.69
C PHE A 244 6.45 12.68 3.64
N GLN A 245 7.42 11.81 3.90
CA GLN A 245 7.26 10.59 4.68
C GLN A 245 7.32 10.86 6.19
N LEU A 246 6.74 9.97 6.99
CA LEU A 246 6.75 10.10 8.44
C LEU A 246 8.12 9.70 9.04
N PRO A 247 8.49 10.25 10.21
CA PRO A 247 9.69 9.84 10.93
C PRO A 247 9.72 8.32 11.20
N TYR A 248 10.93 7.77 11.27
CA TYR A 248 11.18 6.34 11.53
C TYR A 248 10.52 5.38 10.53
N SER A 249 10.08 5.86 9.36
CA SER A 249 9.52 5.01 8.32
C SER A 249 10.60 4.47 7.38
N THR A 250 10.38 3.25 6.87
CA THR A 250 11.24 2.65 5.84
C THR A 250 11.26 3.48 4.56
N GLN A 251 10.17 4.21 4.30
CA GLN A 251 10.03 5.12 3.16
C GLN A 251 10.97 6.33 3.28
N LEU A 252 11.07 6.96 4.47
CA LEU A 252 11.99 8.07 4.68
C LEU A 252 13.44 7.63 4.52
N MET A 253 13.77 6.41 4.97
CA MET A 253 15.11 5.83 4.79
C MET A 253 15.46 5.65 3.31
N MET A 254 14.53 5.15 2.50
CA MET A 254 14.70 5.02 1.05
C MET A 254 14.86 6.39 0.38
N VAL A 255 14.02 7.35 0.73
CA VAL A 255 14.08 8.72 0.20
C VAL A 255 15.42 9.38 0.53
N SER A 256 15.91 9.21 1.77
CA SER A 256 17.21 9.70 2.20
C SER A 256 18.37 8.99 1.51
N ALA A 257 18.23 7.69 1.20
CA ALA A 257 19.22 6.96 0.42
C ALA A 257 19.29 7.45 -1.03
N PHE A 258 18.14 7.84 -1.61
CA PHE A 258 18.04 8.32 -2.99
C PHE A 258 18.53 9.76 -3.16
N GLY A 259 18.04 10.68 -2.34
CA GLY A 259 18.35 12.11 -2.47
C GLY A 259 19.58 12.58 -1.66
N GLY A 260 20.18 11.69 -0.85
CA GLY A 260 21.22 12.04 0.11
C GLY A 260 20.64 12.59 1.42
N TYR A 261 21.20 12.09 2.54
CA TYR A 261 20.65 12.36 3.87
C TYR A 261 20.55 13.85 4.20
N ASP A 262 21.62 14.59 4.02
CA ASP A 262 21.68 16.01 4.41
C ASP A 262 20.73 16.88 3.60
N LEU A 263 20.65 16.64 2.28
CA LEU A 263 19.73 17.36 1.40
C LEU A 263 18.27 17.08 1.78
N ILE A 264 17.91 15.82 1.96
CA ILE A 264 16.56 15.41 2.33
C ILE A 264 16.17 15.96 3.69
N MET A 265 17.05 15.85 4.72
CA MET A 265 16.73 16.38 6.06
C MET A 265 16.59 17.91 6.05
N ASN A 266 17.40 18.62 5.26
CA ASN A 266 17.23 20.06 5.10
C ASN A 266 15.92 20.42 4.38
N ALA A 267 15.55 19.69 3.32
CA ALA A 267 14.27 19.88 2.64
C ALA A 267 13.07 19.64 3.58
N TYR A 268 13.13 18.62 4.44
CA TYR A 268 12.12 18.33 5.45
C TYR A 268 12.01 19.43 6.52
N LYS A 269 13.14 20.00 6.93
CA LYS A 269 13.15 21.14 7.86
C LYS A 269 12.43 22.34 7.23
N ILE A 270 12.81 22.71 6.00
CA ILE A 270 12.19 23.82 5.27
C ILE A 270 10.70 23.54 5.04
N ALA A 271 10.33 22.34 4.60
CA ALA A 271 8.94 21.98 4.39
C ALA A 271 8.09 22.12 5.65
N LYS A 272 8.63 21.77 6.81
CA LYS A 272 7.96 21.97 8.12
C LYS A 272 7.81 23.45 8.43
N GLU A 273 8.84 24.27 8.22
CA GLU A 273 8.81 25.72 8.46
C GLU A 273 7.81 26.43 7.54
N GLU A 274 7.70 25.99 6.29
CA GLU A 274 6.79 26.54 5.26
C GLU A 274 5.36 25.95 5.33
N GLY A 275 5.08 25.05 6.30
CA GLY A 275 3.75 24.52 6.54
C GLY A 275 3.28 23.45 5.54
N TYR A 276 4.20 22.77 4.86
CA TYR A 276 3.86 21.60 4.02
C TYR A 276 3.28 20.47 4.89
N ARG A 277 2.34 19.74 4.31
CA ARG A 277 1.67 18.61 4.95
C ARG A 277 2.44 17.32 4.71
N PHE A 278 2.43 16.45 5.70
CA PHE A 278 3.16 15.18 5.70
C PHE A 278 2.20 13.99 5.67
N GLY A 279 2.68 12.85 5.19
CA GLY A 279 1.96 11.58 5.24
C GLY A 279 0.92 11.43 4.12
N THR A 280 -0.19 10.75 4.43
CA THR A 280 -1.14 10.19 3.46
C THR A 280 -1.78 11.23 2.53
N TYR A 281 -2.38 12.28 3.05
CA TYR A 281 -2.93 13.40 2.27
C TYR A 281 -2.01 14.63 2.28
N GLY A 282 -0.73 14.37 2.49
CA GLY A 282 0.30 15.39 2.50
C GLY A 282 0.74 15.82 1.10
N ASP A 283 1.67 16.75 1.09
CA ASP A 283 2.23 17.31 -0.13
C ASP A 283 3.31 16.39 -0.72
N ALA A 284 3.63 16.58 -1.99
CA ALA A 284 4.63 15.79 -2.70
C ALA A 284 5.95 16.54 -2.88
N MET A 285 7.03 15.77 -2.95
CA MET A 285 8.38 16.22 -3.25
C MET A 285 8.88 15.54 -4.52
N LEU A 286 9.51 16.29 -5.41
CA LEU A 286 10.27 15.78 -6.55
C LEU A 286 11.76 15.83 -6.24
N ILE A 287 12.43 14.69 -6.34
CA ILE A 287 13.87 14.53 -6.16
C ILE A 287 14.49 14.22 -7.53
N LEU A 288 15.48 15.03 -7.95
CA LEU A 288 16.13 14.96 -9.25
C LEU A 288 17.56 14.43 -9.14
#